data_b6acda1e813eb9911ec6a5c736251faf
#
_entry.id   b6acda1e813eb9911ec6a5c736251faf
#
_cell.length_a   1.000
_cell.length_b   1.000
_cell.length_c   1.000
_cell.angle_alpha   90.00
_cell.angle_beta   90.00
_cell.angle_gamma   90.00
#
_symmetry.space_group_name_H-M   'P 1'
#
loop_
_entity.id
_entity.type
_entity.pdbx_description
1 polymer ?
#
loop_
_entity_poly.entity_id
_entity_poly.type
_entity_poly.pdbx_seq_one_letter_code
_entity_poly.pdbx_strand_id
1 'polypeptide(L)'
;MRFFGIDFLARLSTAPETKIGEYAANRKNPVQKIEKLTSIQVRVLGCLMEKKETTPEQYPLTLNALRTACNQKSSRDPVTNYTEGEVGHTVRELEGMGLVSEAWGSRVSRYEHKVPQTLGLHSKGIALLTVLMLRGPRTLGELRNNSARLYAFDDLDDVQYALQKLSEHEPPLVTALPRQAGQKEGRFAHLLSGEPDIPKPTRAVHTPPATGRQTASSGSPYEAEVGFSRAVRIGNTIAVAGTGPIGPDGETVAGGIVEQARRCWEISMEALEELGGGAEHVIRTRTFLKHIEDVEGASQVHAEFFSDVRPASTMLVVASMVDPDWLVETELEAVIG
;
A
#
# COMPACT_ATOMS: atom_id res chain seq x y z
N MET A 1 9.59 -5.88 70.89
CA MET A 1 9.84 -7.19 71.57
C MET A 1 10.18 -8.17 70.47
N ARG A 2 11.49 -8.51 70.44
CA ARG A 2 12.14 -9.84 70.34
C ARG A 2 11.65 -10.66 69.13
N PHE A 3 12.44 -10.83 68.03
CA PHE A 3 13.60 -11.72 67.86
C PHE A 3 13.23 -13.20 67.71
N PHE A 4 13.69 -13.75 66.60
CA PHE A 4 14.36 -15.03 66.28
C PHE A 4 13.98 -15.36 64.80
N GLY A 5 14.80 -15.51 63.84
CA GLY A 5 16.23 -15.88 63.81
C GLY A 5 16.38 -17.32 63.31
N ILE A 6 17.27 -17.49 62.33
CA ILE A 6 18.09 -18.67 62.07
C ILE A 6 17.69 -19.59 60.95
N ASP A 7 18.45 -19.48 59.92
CA ASP A 7 19.20 -20.50 59.16
C ASP A 7 18.61 -21.89 59.00
N PHE A 8 18.43 -22.22 57.72
CA PHE A 8 18.65 -23.58 57.23
C PHE A 8 19.42 -23.55 55.90
N LEU A 9 20.71 -23.33 56.00
CA LEU A 9 21.69 -23.68 54.96
C LEU A 9 22.25 -25.09 55.25
N ALA A 10 22.47 -25.80 54.15
CA ALA A 10 23.33 -26.96 53.99
C ALA A 10 22.75 -28.35 54.35
N ARG A 11 22.42 -29.07 53.32
CA ARG A 11 23.01 -30.38 52.94
C ARG A 11 22.11 -31.11 51.92
N LEU A 12 22.69 -31.34 50.76
CA LEU A 12 22.77 -32.58 50.00
C LEU A 12 23.13 -32.18 48.56
N SER A 13 24.33 -32.16 48.17
CA SER A 13 25.23 -33.21 47.71
C SER A 13 24.69 -34.08 46.57
N THR A 14 25.25 -33.82 45.37
CA THR A 14 25.58 -34.74 44.29
C THR A 14 24.46 -35.58 43.66
N ALA A 15 23.97 -35.13 42.51
CA ALA A 15 23.57 -35.98 41.40
C ALA A 15 23.98 -35.32 40.06
N PRO A 16 24.33 -36.08 39.01
CA PRO A 16 25.14 -35.61 37.91
C PRO A 16 24.36 -34.70 36.96
N GLU A 17 25.02 -33.65 36.50
CA GLU A 17 24.57 -32.78 35.40
C GLU A 17 24.31 -33.61 34.13
N THR A 18 23.07 -33.95 33.92
CA THR A 18 22.62 -34.46 32.63
C THR A 18 22.50 -33.28 31.68
N LYS A 19 23.29 -33.28 30.62
CA LYS A 19 23.28 -32.34 29.50
C LYS A 19 21.87 -32.27 28.84
N ILE A 20 21.01 -31.41 29.34
CA ILE A 20 19.76 -30.95 28.72
C ILE A 20 19.91 -29.45 28.49
N GLY A 21 20.84 -29.09 27.66
CA GLY A 21 21.18 -27.70 27.39
C GLY A 21 21.67 -27.39 25.98
N GLU A 22 21.48 -28.29 25.03
CA GLU A 22 22.01 -28.06 23.67
C GLU A 22 21.06 -28.34 22.51
N TYR A 23 19.74 -28.41 22.73
CA TYR A 23 18.76 -28.62 21.65
C TYR A 23 17.81 -27.43 21.40
N ALA A 24 18.06 -26.27 22.00
CA ALA A 24 17.25 -25.07 21.80
C ALA A 24 18.06 -23.87 21.30
N ALA A 25 19.11 -24.11 20.53
CA ALA A 25 19.85 -23.03 19.90
C ALA A 25 19.88 -23.25 18.38
N ASN A 26 19.10 -22.45 17.68
CA ASN A 26 19.42 -21.93 16.36
C ASN A 26 19.14 -22.82 15.14
N ARG A 27 17.90 -22.78 14.63
CA ARG A 27 17.69 -22.78 13.19
C ARG A 27 16.93 -21.52 12.77
N LYS A 28 17.53 -20.36 12.94
CA LYS A 28 17.29 -19.26 11.99
C LYS A 28 18.01 -19.68 10.71
N ASN A 29 17.32 -20.40 9.82
CA ASN A 29 17.74 -20.41 8.43
C ASN A 29 17.77 -18.95 8.00
N PRO A 30 18.88 -18.42 7.44
CA PRO A 30 18.87 -17.09 6.86
C PRO A 30 17.77 -17.10 5.82
N VAL A 31 16.79 -16.19 5.94
CA VAL A 31 15.77 -15.98 4.91
C VAL A 31 16.52 -15.67 3.64
N GLN A 32 16.46 -16.59 2.69
CA GLN A 32 17.19 -16.48 1.44
C GLN A 32 16.61 -15.27 0.72
N LYS A 33 17.44 -14.28 0.39
CA LYS A 33 17.02 -13.07 -0.32
C LYS A 33 16.49 -13.52 -1.69
N ILE A 34 15.16 -13.54 -1.82
CA ILE A 34 14.53 -13.91 -3.09
C ILE A 34 14.80 -12.80 -4.08
N GLU A 35 15.41 -13.12 -5.22
CA GLU A 35 15.50 -12.23 -6.37
C GLU A 35 14.08 -11.92 -6.89
N LYS A 36 13.93 -10.77 -7.54
CA LYS A 36 12.65 -10.36 -8.11
C LYS A 36 12.14 -11.42 -9.10
N LEU A 37 10.94 -11.95 -8.82
CA LEU A 37 10.31 -12.94 -9.68
C LEU A 37 9.75 -12.29 -10.95
N THR A 38 9.91 -12.97 -12.08
CA THR A 38 9.22 -12.59 -13.33
C THR A 38 7.72 -12.91 -13.25
N SER A 39 6.92 -12.32 -14.13
CA SER A 39 5.46 -12.55 -14.18
C SER A 39 5.07 -14.02 -14.34
N ILE A 40 5.83 -14.80 -15.13
CA ILE A 40 5.59 -16.22 -15.29
C ILE A 40 5.99 -17.01 -14.04
N GLN A 41 7.08 -16.64 -13.36
CA GLN A 41 7.48 -17.26 -12.08
C GLN A 41 6.42 -17.02 -10.99
N VAL A 42 5.90 -15.80 -10.89
CA VAL A 42 4.78 -15.48 -9.98
C VAL A 42 3.56 -16.33 -10.31
N ARG A 43 3.19 -16.45 -11.59
CA ARG A 43 2.05 -17.25 -12.02
C ARG A 43 2.20 -18.73 -11.68
N VAL A 44 3.34 -19.32 -11.98
CA VAL A 44 3.63 -20.74 -11.73
C VAL A 44 3.61 -21.03 -10.23
N LEU A 45 4.31 -20.23 -9.44
CA LEU A 45 4.36 -20.39 -7.98
C LEU A 45 2.97 -20.19 -7.35
N GLY A 46 2.24 -19.14 -7.73
CA GLY A 46 0.88 -18.90 -7.25
C GLY A 46 -0.10 -20.03 -7.60
N CYS A 47 0.04 -20.66 -8.78
CA CYS A 47 -0.76 -21.82 -9.14
C CYS A 47 -0.45 -23.06 -8.28
N LEU A 48 0.81 -23.32 -7.96
CA LEU A 48 1.19 -24.40 -7.04
C LEU A 48 0.63 -24.15 -5.64
N MET A 49 0.71 -22.91 -5.13
CA MET A 49 0.15 -22.53 -3.84
C MET A 49 -1.38 -22.71 -3.82
N GLU A 50 -2.08 -22.21 -4.86
CA GLU A 50 -3.54 -22.35 -4.97
C GLU A 50 -3.98 -23.82 -5.01
N LYS A 51 -3.36 -24.63 -5.86
CA LYS A 51 -3.79 -26.01 -6.10
C LYS A 51 -3.52 -26.94 -4.92
N LYS A 52 -2.55 -26.64 -4.10
CA LYS A 52 -2.32 -27.36 -2.84
C LYS A 52 -3.55 -27.30 -1.92
N GLU A 53 -4.19 -26.15 -1.84
CA GLU A 53 -5.33 -25.94 -0.95
C GLU A 53 -6.67 -26.29 -1.63
N THR A 54 -6.82 -26.02 -2.94
CA THR A 54 -8.10 -26.15 -3.64
C THR A 54 -8.35 -27.52 -4.28
N THR A 55 -7.29 -28.27 -4.58
CA THR A 55 -7.34 -29.61 -5.20
C THR A 55 -6.24 -30.51 -4.64
N PRO A 56 -6.19 -30.76 -3.32
CA PRO A 56 -5.11 -31.51 -2.68
C PRO A 56 -4.97 -32.93 -3.19
N GLU A 57 -6.06 -33.55 -3.67
CA GLU A 57 -6.06 -34.90 -4.25
C GLU A 57 -5.28 -34.98 -5.56
N GLN A 58 -5.08 -33.86 -6.27
CA GLN A 58 -4.29 -33.80 -7.50
C GLN A 58 -2.88 -33.26 -7.28
N TYR A 59 -2.57 -32.84 -6.05
CA TYR A 59 -1.30 -32.26 -5.67
C TYR A 59 -0.33 -33.32 -5.11
N PRO A 60 0.97 -33.29 -5.44
CA PRO A 60 1.72 -32.37 -6.30
C PRO A 60 1.35 -32.45 -7.78
N LEU A 61 1.53 -31.35 -8.53
CA LEU A 61 1.07 -31.23 -9.92
C LEU A 61 2.08 -31.75 -10.93
N THR A 62 1.59 -32.44 -11.97
CA THR A 62 2.39 -32.71 -13.18
C THR A 62 2.61 -31.41 -13.97
N LEU A 63 3.61 -31.36 -14.85
CA LEU A 63 3.88 -30.17 -15.68
C LEU A 63 2.68 -29.76 -16.52
N ASN A 64 1.97 -30.72 -17.13
CA ASN A 64 0.76 -30.43 -17.91
C ASN A 64 -0.39 -29.88 -17.03
N ALA A 65 -0.61 -30.44 -15.82
CA ALA A 65 -1.61 -29.92 -14.89
C ALA A 65 -1.26 -28.49 -14.45
N LEU A 66 0.01 -28.22 -14.18
CA LEU A 66 0.50 -26.89 -13.82
C LEU A 66 0.31 -25.88 -14.96
N ARG A 67 0.66 -26.23 -16.20
CA ARG A 67 0.38 -25.40 -17.38
C ARG A 67 -1.11 -25.09 -17.50
N THR A 68 -1.97 -26.09 -17.34
CA THR A 68 -3.42 -25.91 -17.37
C THR A 68 -3.89 -24.96 -16.26
N ALA A 69 -3.34 -25.07 -15.05
CA ALA A 69 -3.63 -24.17 -13.94
C ALA A 69 -3.17 -22.72 -14.21
N CYS A 70 -2.02 -22.53 -14.86
CA CYS A 70 -1.52 -21.19 -15.22
C CYS A 70 -2.43 -20.50 -16.24
N ASN A 71 -2.97 -21.23 -17.19
CA ASN A 71 -3.77 -20.74 -18.33
C ASN A 71 -5.29 -20.75 -18.07
N GLN A 72 -5.74 -20.94 -16.83
CA GLN A 72 -7.16 -20.87 -16.50
C GLN A 72 -7.75 -19.50 -16.87
N LYS A 73 -8.97 -19.49 -17.43
CA LYS A 73 -9.67 -18.27 -17.81
C LYS A 73 -10.32 -17.53 -16.62
N SER A 74 -10.52 -18.24 -15.51
CA SER A 74 -11.09 -17.68 -14.28
C SER A 74 -10.04 -17.58 -13.18
N SER A 75 -10.20 -16.61 -12.29
CA SER A 75 -9.31 -16.42 -11.13
C SER A 75 -7.84 -16.14 -11.50
N ARG A 76 -7.63 -15.58 -12.68
CA ARG A 76 -6.34 -15.15 -13.23
C ARG A 76 -6.46 -13.77 -13.82
N ASP A 77 -5.52 -12.90 -13.45
CA ASP A 77 -5.40 -11.56 -13.99
C ASP A 77 -3.91 -11.24 -14.16
N PRO A 78 -3.44 -11.04 -15.40
CA PRO A 78 -4.12 -11.28 -16.67
C PRO A 78 -4.34 -12.76 -16.99
N VAL A 79 -5.22 -13.08 -17.92
CA VAL A 79 -5.32 -14.44 -18.51
C VAL A 79 -4.10 -14.66 -19.41
N THR A 80 -3.47 -15.84 -19.30
CA THR A 80 -2.24 -16.19 -20.03
C THR A 80 -2.44 -17.42 -20.90
N ASN A 81 -1.47 -17.66 -21.80
CA ASN A 81 -1.44 -18.84 -22.66
C ASN A 81 0.00 -19.39 -22.77
N TYR A 82 0.59 -19.77 -21.61
CA TYR A 82 1.94 -20.29 -21.55
C TYR A 82 2.02 -21.70 -22.16
N THR A 83 3.12 -21.95 -22.87
CA THR A 83 3.47 -23.27 -23.39
C THR A 83 4.02 -24.17 -22.28
N GLU A 84 4.06 -25.46 -22.54
CA GLU A 84 4.65 -26.43 -21.59
C GLU A 84 6.16 -26.19 -21.40
N GLY A 85 6.86 -25.79 -22.46
CA GLY A 85 8.29 -25.45 -22.41
C GLY A 85 8.57 -24.25 -21.51
N GLU A 86 7.78 -23.18 -21.59
CA GLU A 86 7.91 -21.99 -20.73
C GLU A 86 7.65 -22.34 -19.25
N VAL A 87 6.59 -23.09 -18.97
CA VAL A 87 6.28 -23.51 -17.59
C VAL A 87 7.37 -24.46 -17.06
N GLY A 88 7.86 -25.41 -17.87
CA GLY A 88 8.92 -26.32 -17.47
C GLY A 88 10.27 -25.62 -17.24
N HIS A 89 10.60 -24.59 -18.02
CA HIS A 89 11.78 -23.77 -17.77
C HIS A 89 11.65 -23.01 -16.45
N THR A 90 10.51 -22.35 -16.24
CA THR A 90 10.20 -21.58 -15.04
C THR A 90 10.23 -22.44 -13.76
N VAL A 91 9.73 -23.68 -13.82
CA VAL A 91 9.80 -24.61 -12.68
C VAL A 91 11.26 -24.85 -12.27
N ARG A 92 12.16 -25.10 -13.20
CA ARG A 92 13.60 -25.31 -12.90
C ARG A 92 14.27 -24.08 -12.30
N GLU A 93 13.89 -22.86 -12.76
CA GLU A 93 14.37 -21.61 -12.16
C GLU A 93 13.88 -21.50 -10.71
N LEU A 94 12.60 -21.77 -10.45
CA LEU A 94 12.02 -21.73 -9.10
C LEU A 94 12.60 -22.82 -8.18
N GLU A 95 12.99 -23.98 -8.73
CA GLU A 95 13.73 -25.01 -7.99
C GLU A 95 15.12 -24.51 -7.60
N GLY A 96 15.83 -23.84 -8.50
CA GLY A 96 17.12 -23.20 -8.21
C GLY A 96 17.03 -22.14 -7.11
N MET A 97 15.87 -21.48 -6.98
CA MET A 97 15.57 -20.52 -5.92
C MET A 97 15.04 -21.16 -4.62
N GLY A 98 14.88 -22.48 -4.57
CA GLY A 98 14.32 -23.21 -3.41
C GLY A 98 12.84 -22.94 -3.14
N LEU A 99 12.09 -22.37 -4.11
CA LEU A 99 10.67 -22.06 -3.99
C LEU A 99 9.76 -23.21 -4.45
N VAL A 100 10.30 -24.12 -5.26
CA VAL A 100 9.62 -25.30 -5.78
C VAL A 100 10.55 -26.52 -5.59
N SER A 101 10.00 -27.70 -5.51
CA SER A 101 10.75 -28.94 -5.60
C SER A 101 9.97 -30.00 -6.37
N GLU A 102 10.71 -30.90 -7.03
CA GLU A 102 10.14 -32.11 -7.57
C GLU A 102 9.82 -33.09 -6.42
N ALA A 103 8.64 -33.71 -6.48
CA ALA A 103 8.21 -34.68 -5.49
C ALA A 103 8.66 -36.12 -5.92
N TRP A 104 9.25 -36.82 -5.00
CA TRP A 104 9.79 -38.19 -5.21
C TRP A 104 8.67 -39.26 -5.28
N GLY A 105 8.93 -40.33 -5.97
CA GLY A 105 8.10 -41.55 -5.92
C GLY A 105 7.05 -41.69 -7.04
N SER A 106 7.04 -40.80 -8.04
CA SER A 106 6.13 -40.85 -9.18
C SER A 106 6.88 -41.25 -10.48
N ARG A 107 6.21 -41.95 -11.41
CA ARG A 107 6.75 -42.22 -12.76
C ARG A 107 6.83 -40.94 -13.62
N VAL A 108 6.04 -39.94 -13.29
CA VAL A 108 5.99 -38.65 -13.96
C VAL A 108 6.37 -37.60 -12.95
N SER A 109 7.26 -36.66 -13.32
CA SER A 109 7.67 -35.55 -12.49
C SER A 109 6.47 -34.74 -12.02
N ARG A 110 6.40 -34.49 -10.72
CA ARG A 110 5.38 -33.68 -10.06
C ARG A 110 6.05 -32.64 -9.21
N TYR A 111 5.46 -31.48 -9.11
CA TYR A 111 6.05 -30.30 -8.49
C TYR A 111 5.21 -29.78 -7.34
N GLU A 112 5.89 -29.36 -6.28
CA GLU A 112 5.29 -28.74 -5.10
C GLU A 112 6.01 -27.46 -4.71
N HIS A 113 5.28 -26.48 -4.12
CA HIS A 113 5.90 -25.26 -3.61
C HIS A 113 6.51 -25.46 -2.22
N LYS A 114 7.56 -24.70 -1.93
CA LYS A 114 8.26 -24.66 -0.63
C LYS A 114 8.12 -23.34 0.10
N VAL A 115 7.14 -22.52 -0.26
CA VAL A 115 6.89 -21.19 0.30
C VAL A 115 6.83 -21.15 1.83
N PRO A 116 6.16 -22.11 2.54
CA PRO A 116 6.17 -22.10 3.99
C PRO A 116 7.57 -22.23 4.60
N GLN A 117 8.42 -23.07 4.01
CA GLN A 117 9.78 -23.31 4.48
C GLN A 117 10.74 -22.19 4.10
N THR A 118 10.60 -21.66 2.88
CA THR A 118 11.52 -20.66 2.32
C THR A 118 11.23 -19.26 2.85
N LEU A 119 9.94 -18.90 3.02
CA LEU A 119 9.50 -17.60 3.48
C LEU A 119 8.99 -17.58 4.93
N GLY A 120 8.92 -18.72 5.61
CA GLY A 120 8.40 -18.80 6.98
C GLY A 120 6.90 -18.44 7.09
N LEU A 121 6.13 -18.61 6.01
CA LEU A 121 4.73 -18.18 5.98
C LEU A 121 3.77 -19.27 6.48
N HIS A 122 2.70 -18.84 7.16
CA HIS A 122 1.58 -19.66 7.60
C HIS A 122 0.36 -19.48 6.68
N SER A 123 -0.66 -20.31 6.87
CA SER A 123 -1.84 -20.42 5.98
C SER A 123 -2.49 -19.09 5.60
N LYS A 124 -2.69 -18.16 6.56
CA LYS A 124 -3.28 -16.83 6.30
C LYS A 124 -2.45 -16.02 5.30
N GLY A 125 -1.14 -15.91 5.56
CA GLY A 125 -0.22 -15.19 4.66
C GLY A 125 -0.13 -15.83 3.29
N ILE A 126 -0.07 -17.17 3.22
CA ILE A 126 -0.04 -17.93 1.97
C ILE A 126 -1.30 -17.66 1.15
N ALA A 127 -2.49 -17.68 1.77
CA ALA A 127 -3.76 -17.45 1.07
C ALA A 127 -3.82 -16.04 0.44
N LEU A 128 -3.47 -15.00 1.21
CA LEU A 128 -3.46 -13.61 0.71
C LEU A 128 -2.42 -13.40 -0.40
N LEU A 129 -1.20 -13.90 -0.18
CA LEU A 129 -0.14 -13.80 -1.18
C LEU A 129 -0.52 -14.52 -2.48
N THR A 130 -1.14 -15.70 -2.40
CA THR A 130 -1.65 -16.45 -3.55
C THR A 130 -2.68 -15.64 -4.35
N VAL A 131 -3.63 -14.99 -3.67
CA VAL A 131 -4.64 -14.15 -4.34
C VAL A 131 -3.96 -12.98 -5.07
N LEU A 132 -3.05 -12.28 -4.41
CA LEU A 132 -2.32 -11.14 -4.99
C LEU A 132 -1.46 -11.56 -6.19
N MET A 133 -0.81 -12.71 -6.13
CA MET A 133 0.01 -13.25 -7.22
C MET A 133 -0.80 -13.66 -8.45
N LEU A 134 -2.00 -14.21 -8.25
CA LEU A 134 -2.83 -14.73 -9.34
C LEU A 134 -3.80 -13.71 -9.92
N ARG A 135 -4.21 -12.72 -9.14
CA ARG A 135 -5.26 -11.77 -9.50
C ARG A 135 -4.80 -10.31 -9.48
N GLY A 136 -3.53 -10.03 -9.11
CA GLY A 136 -3.02 -8.67 -8.99
C GLY A 136 -3.57 -7.93 -7.77
N PRO A 137 -3.43 -6.59 -7.71
CA PRO A 137 -3.82 -5.77 -6.57
C PRO A 137 -5.31 -5.88 -6.22
N ARG A 138 -5.63 -6.01 -4.90
CA ARG A 138 -7.00 -6.21 -4.39
C ARG A 138 -7.25 -5.40 -3.11
N THR A 139 -8.51 -4.99 -2.90
CA THR A 139 -8.98 -4.38 -1.65
C THR A 139 -9.11 -5.43 -0.54
N LEU A 140 -9.27 -5.01 0.72
CA LEU A 140 -9.49 -5.92 1.86
C LEU A 140 -10.70 -6.84 1.63
N GLY A 141 -11.81 -6.27 1.17
CA GLY A 141 -13.02 -7.03 0.88
C GLY A 141 -12.84 -8.04 -0.26
N GLU A 142 -12.15 -7.65 -1.34
CA GLU A 142 -11.81 -8.56 -2.44
C GLU A 142 -10.86 -9.67 -1.97
N LEU A 143 -9.88 -9.38 -1.12
CA LEU A 143 -8.96 -10.37 -0.57
C LEU A 143 -9.69 -11.40 0.27
N ARG A 144 -10.56 -10.98 1.20
CA ARG A 144 -11.39 -11.89 2.00
C ARG A 144 -12.22 -12.82 1.11
N ASN A 145 -12.94 -12.26 0.13
CA ASN A 145 -13.81 -13.04 -0.74
C ASN A 145 -13.04 -14.00 -1.66
N ASN A 146 -11.93 -13.55 -2.21
CA ASN A 146 -11.13 -14.34 -3.16
C ASN A 146 -10.29 -15.43 -2.50
N SER A 147 -9.98 -15.29 -1.21
CA SER A 147 -9.22 -16.27 -0.43
C SER A 147 -10.09 -17.35 0.22
N ALA A 148 -11.41 -17.25 0.21
CA ALA A 148 -12.32 -18.12 0.95
C ALA A 148 -12.13 -19.63 0.70
N ARG A 149 -11.66 -20.03 -0.49
CA ARG A 149 -11.33 -21.43 -0.84
C ARG A 149 -9.91 -21.85 -0.43
N LEU A 150 -9.05 -20.90 -0.06
CA LEU A 150 -7.66 -21.13 0.38
C LEU A 150 -7.58 -21.07 1.91
N TYR A 151 -8.21 -20.09 2.48
CA TYR A 151 -8.36 -19.86 3.92
C TYR A 151 -9.60 -19.00 4.19
N ALA A 152 -10.47 -19.42 5.09
CA ALA A 152 -11.65 -18.66 5.48
C ALA A 152 -11.27 -17.67 6.60
N PHE A 153 -11.19 -16.39 6.27
CA PHE A 153 -10.99 -15.30 7.24
C PHE A 153 -12.29 -14.98 7.96
N ASP A 154 -12.22 -14.76 9.25
CA ASP A 154 -13.38 -14.46 10.09
C ASP A 154 -14.01 -13.11 9.70
N ASP A 155 -13.21 -12.05 9.61
CA ASP A 155 -13.61 -10.70 9.29
C ASP A 155 -12.53 -9.92 8.50
N LEU A 156 -12.71 -8.63 8.30
CA LEU A 156 -11.75 -7.77 7.61
C LEU A 156 -10.53 -7.44 8.47
N ASP A 157 -10.69 -7.39 9.79
CA ASP A 157 -9.59 -7.12 10.73
C ASP A 157 -8.59 -8.28 10.71
N ASP A 158 -9.07 -9.52 10.58
CA ASP A 158 -8.22 -10.69 10.44
C ASP A 158 -7.41 -10.67 9.12
N VAL A 159 -8.01 -10.19 8.03
CA VAL A 159 -7.32 -9.97 6.75
C VAL A 159 -6.27 -8.88 6.90
N GLN A 160 -6.62 -7.76 7.53
CA GLN A 160 -5.71 -6.62 7.73
C GLN A 160 -4.52 -7.02 8.61
N TYR A 161 -4.75 -7.75 9.69
CA TYR A 161 -3.67 -8.26 10.54
C TYR A 161 -2.71 -9.19 9.76
N ALA A 162 -3.24 -10.09 8.94
CA ALA A 162 -2.42 -10.97 8.11
C ALA A 162 -1.61 -10.19 7.05
N LEU A 163 -2.17 -9.14 6.44
CA LEU A 163 -1.46 -8.24 5.53
C LEU A 163 -0.37 -7.46 6.24
N GLN A 164 -0.64 -6.97 7.46
CA GLN A 164 0.36 -6.30 8.27
C GLN A 164 1.56 -7.22 8.52
N LYS A 165 1.34 -8.49 8.87
CA LYS A 165 2.43 -9.47 9.05
C LYS A 165 3.23 -9.73 7.78
N LEU A 166 2.59 -9.68 6.60
CA LEU A 166 3.28 -9.78 5.31
C LEU A 166 4.07 -8.51 4.97
N SER A 167 3.61 -7.33 5.39
CA SER A 167 4.34 -6.06 5.21
C SER A 167 5.51 -5.90 6.17
N GLU A 168 5.41 -6.46 7.38
CA GLU A 168 6.47 -6.49 8.40
C GLU A 168 7.52 -7.60 8.15
N HIS A 169 7.30 -8.46 7.14
CA HIS A 169 8.25 -9.52 6.80
C HIS A 169 9.57 -8.92 6.26
N GLU A 170 10.70 -9.61 6.46
CA GLU A 170 12.01 -9.18 5.96
C GLU A 170 12.54 -10.14 4.87
N PRO A 171 12.59 -9.69 3.59
CA PRO A 171 12.06 -8.42 3.04
C PRO A 171 10.53 -8.40 3.01
N PRO A 172 9.89 -7.20 2.97
CA PRO A 172 8.45 -7.07 2.87
C PRO A 172 7.88 -7.81 1.65
N LEU A 173 6.74 -8.51 1.84
CA LEU A 173 6.12 -9.33 0.79
C LEU A 173 4.89 -8.67 0.15
N VAL A 174 4.29 -7.69 0.82
CA VAL A 174 3.16 -6.90 0.33
C VAL A 174 3.33 -5.43 0.67
N THR A 175 2.66 -4.59 -0.09
CA THR A 175 2.56 -3.14 0.17
C THR A 175 1.14 -2.67 -0.06
N ALA A 176 0.73 -1.63 0.68
CA ALA A 176 -0.48 -0.87 0.39
C ALA A 176 -0.21 0.06 -0.80
N LEU A 177 -1.13 0.12 -1.74
CA LEU A 177 -1.06 1.04 -2.87
C LEU A 177 -1.84 2.31 -2.54
N PRO A 178 -1.34 3.48 -2.95
CA PRO A 178 -2.12 4.71 -2.89
C PRO A 178 -3.43 4.54 -3.65
N ARG A 179 -4.50 5.13 -3.14
CA ARG A 179 -5.79 5.14 -3.84
C ARG A 179 -5.62 5.84 -5.18
N GLN A 180 -6.13 5.22 -6.23
CA GLN A 180 -6.19 5.83 -7.55
C GLN A 180 -7.55 6.47 -7.77
N ALA A 181 -7.60 7.48 -8.66
CA ALA A 181 -8.85 8.13 -9.05
C ALA A 181 -9.94 7.09 -9.41
N GLY A 182 -11.13 7.21 -8.80
CA GLY A 182 -12.25 6.29 -8.98
C GLY A 182 -12.22 5.03 -8.10
N GLN A 183 -11.23 4.85 -7.23
CA GLN A 183 -11.19 3.74 -6.27
C GLN A 183 -11.76 4.17 -4.91
N LYS A 184 -12.77 3.41 -4.42
CA LYS A 184 -13.38 3.66 -3.09
C LYS A 184 -12.49 3.22 -1.92
N GLU A 185 -11.60 2.26 -2.14
CA GLU A 185 -10.75 1.65 -1.12
C GLU A 185 -9.32 1.47 -1.62
N GLY A 186 -8.35 1.54 -0.69
CA GLY A 186 -6.96 1.19 -0.96
C GLY A 186 -6.82 -0.28 -1.38
N ARG A 187 -5.83 -0.58 -2.19
CA ARG A 187 -5.51 -1.93 -2.65
C ARG A 187 -4.14 -2.34 -2.11
N PHE A 188 -3.94 -3.63 -2.01
CA PHE A 188 -2.66 -4.23 -1.64
C PHE A 188 -2.08 -4.96 -2.84
N ALA A 189 -0.75 -4.94 -2.96
CA ALA A 189 -0.02 -5.67 -3.99
C ALA A 189 1.11 -6.50 -3.36
N HIS A 190 1.52 -7.59 -4.03
CA HIS A 190 2.71 -8.34 -3.62
C HIS A 190 3.99 -7.66 -4.11
N LEU A 191 5.08 -7.83 -3.37
CA LEU A 191 6.41 -7.28 -3.69
C LEU A 191 7.39 -8.32 -4.28
N LEU A 192 6.94 -9.55 -4.55
CA LEU A 192 7.80 -10.60 -5.09
C LEU A 192 8.38 -10.28 -6.48
N SER A 193 7.73 -9.42 -7.25
CA SER A 193 8.25 -8.90 -8.53
C SER A 193 8.95 -7.53 -8.39
N GLY A 194 9.23 -7.10 -7.18
CA GLY A 194 9.66 -5.74 -6.84
C GLY A 194 8.49 -4.81 -6.59
N GLU A 195 8.78 -3.53 -6.47
CA GLU A 195 7.73 -2.53 -6.31
C GLU A 195 6.80 -2.57 -7.51
N PRO A 196 5.47 -2.59 -7.29
CA PRO A 196 4.51 -2.50 -8.36
C PRO A 196 4.79 -1.22 -9.16
N ASP A 197 4.75 -1.32 -10.47
CA ASP A 197 4.72 -0.14 -11.33
C ASP A 197 3.37 0.56 -11.11
N ILE A 198 3.31 1.34 -10.03
CA ILE A 198 2.17 2.21 -9.77
C ILE A 198 2.34 3.31 -10.80
N PRO A 199 1.43 3.46 -11.77
CA PRO A 199 1.43 4.67 -12.56
C PRO A 199 1.44 5.81 -11.55
N LYS A 200 2.56 6.54 -11.45
CA LYS A 200 2.53 7.82 -10.73
C LYS A 200 1.26 8.48 -11.23
N PRO A 201 0.40 9.03 -10.36
CA PRO A 201 -0.76 9.73 -10.82
C PRO A 201 -0.25 10.69 -11.90
N THR A 202 -0.45 10.30 -13.15
CA THR A 202 -0.17 11.19 -14.27
C THR A 202 -1.22 12.25 -14.04
N ARG A 203 -0.78 13.39 -13.51
CA ARG A 203 -1.54 14.59 -13.44
C ARG A 203 -2.22 14.70 -14.80
N ALA A 204 -3.51 14.36 -14.86
CA ALA A 204 -4.23 14.33 -16.12
C ALA A 204 -4.31 15.78 -16.58
N VAL A 205 -3.41 16.15 -17.48
CA VAL A 205 -3.55 17.40 -18.23
C VAL A 205 -4.79 17.21 -19.08
N HIS A 206 -5.91 17.71 -18.60
CA HIS A 206 -7.12 17.78 -19.40
C HIS A 206 -6.80 18.67 -20.59
N THR A 207 -6.81 18.11 -21.81
CA THR A 207 -6.76 18.91 -23.05
C THR A 207 -7.99 19.82 -23.03
N PRO A 208 -7.83 21.15 -23.05
CA PRO A 208 -8.97 22.05 -22.89
C PRO A 208 -9.90 21.91 -24.06
N PRO A 209 -11.24 22.00 -23.84
CA PRO A 209 -12.15 22.29 -24.91
C PRO A 209 -11.74 23.63 -25.57
N ALA A 210 -12.11 23.86 -26.83
CA ALA A 210 -11.68 24.97 -27.70
C ALA A 210 -11.92 26.41 -27.18
N THR A 211 -12.18 26.59 -25.89
CA THR A 211 -12.48 27.84 -25.17
C THR A 211 -11.28 28.43 -24.42
N GLY A 212 -10.06 27.87 -24.54
CA GLY A 212 -8.88 28.36 -23.78
C GLY A 212 -8.92 28.04 -22.27
N ARG A 213 -9.82 27.19 -21.80
CA ARG A 213 -9.89 26.73 -20.42
C ARG A 213 -8.81 25.66 -20.19
N GLN A 214 -7.97 25.87 -19.18
CA GLN A 214 -6.97 24.91 -18.66
C GLN A 214 -7.35 24.49 -17.24
N THR A 215 -7.02 23.28 -16.85
CA THR A 215 -7.31 22.77 -15.50
C THR A 215 -6.08 22.04 -14.95
N ALA A 216 -5.83 22.19 -13.67
CA ALA A 216 -4.90 21.37 -12.90
C ALA A 216 -5.69 20.35 -12.07
N SER A 217 -5.07 19.18 -11.82
CA SER A 217 -5.64 18.12 -11.00
C SER A 217 -4.64 17.69 -9.93
N SER A 218 -5.09 17.51 -8.70
CA SER A 218 -4.26 16.94 -7.63
C SER A 218 -4.23 15.40 -7.67
N GLY A 219 -5.00 14.78 -8.58
CA GLY A 219 -5.21 13.34 -8.60
C GLY A 219 -6.18 12.84 -7.51
N SER A 220 -6.86 13.75 -6.82
CA SER A 220 -7.89 13.40 -5.84
C SER A 220 -9.07 12.68 -6.52
N PRO A 221 -9.55 11.54 -5.98
CA PRO A 221 -10.71 10.84 -6.51
C PRO A 221 -11.98 11.69 -6.49
N TYR A 222 -12.06 12.65 -5.58
CA TYR A 222 -13.21 13.56 -5.45
C TYR A 222 -13.35 14.52 -6.64
N GLU A 223 -12.27 14.84 -7.36
CA GLU A 223 -12.33 15.73 -8.51
C GLU A 223 -13.26 15.20 -9.60
N ALA A 224 -13.15 13.92 -9.92
CA ALA A 224 -14.00 13.26 -10.92
C ALA A 224 -15.40 12.93 -10.37
N GLU A 225 -15.52 12.54 -9.11
CA GLU A 225 -16.79 12.14 -8.49
C GLU A 225 -17.70 13.33 -8.24
N VAL A 226 -17.15 14.46 -7.77
CA VAL A 226 -17.88 15.69 -7.46
C VAL A 226 -17.96 16.64 -8.65
N GLY A 227 -17.05 16.50 -9.62
CA GLY A 227 -17.06 17.32 -10.84
C GLY A 227 -16.34 18.67 -10.68
N PHE A 228 -15.23 18.72 -9.97
CA PHE A 228 -14.39 19.91 -9.86
C PHE A 228 -12.96 19.65 -10.33
N SER A 229 -12.15 20.69 -10.45
CA SER A 229 -10.71 20.62 -10.74
C SER A 229 -9.95 21.31 -9.61
N ARG A 230 -8.73 20.88 -9.32
CA ARG A 230 -7.88 21.54 -8.28
C ARG A 230 -7.66 23.01 -8.59
N ALA A 231 -7.42 23.34 -9.86
CA ALA A 231 -7.39 24.72 -10.31
C ALA A 231 -7.92 24.85 -11.74
N VAL A 232 -8.39 26.03 -12.09
CA VAL A 232 -8.92 26.38 -13.41
C VAL A 232 -8.31 27.69 -13.86
N ARG A 233 -7.78 27.73 -15.09
CA ARG A 233 -7.36 28.95 -15.78
C ARG A 233 -8.27 29.24 -16.97
N ILE A 234 -8.73 30.49 -17.11
CA ILE A 234 -9.40 31.02 -18.30
C ILE A 234 -8.77 32.38 -18.62
N GLY A 235 -8.12 32.47 -19.76
CA GLY A 235 -7.35 33.67 -20.09
C GLY A 235 -6.26 33.94 -19.06
N ASN A 236 -6.29 35.10 -18.44
CA ASN A 236 -5.33 35.53 -17.43
C ASN A 236 -5.71 35.16 -15.99
N THR A 237 -6.93 34.68 -15.75
CA THR A 237 -7.44 34.39 -14.41
C THR A 237 -7.25 32.93 -14.05
N ILE A 238 -6.74 32.67 -12.85
CA ILE A 238 -6.63 31.34 -12.26
C ILE A 238 -7.41 31.34 -10.94
N ALA A 239 -8.22 30.30 -10.73
CA ALA A 239 -8.88 30.01 -9.47
C ALA A 239 -8.43 28.64 -8.96
N VAL A 240 -7.95 28.57 -7.72
CA VAL A 240 -7.60 27.32 -7.02
C VAL A 240 -8.74 27.00 -6.05
N ALA A 241 -9.23 25.78 -6.13
CA ALA A 241 -10.34 25.29 -5.32
C ALA A 241 -9.97 25.16 -3.84
N GLY A 242 -10.99 24.98 -3.00
CA GLY A 242 -10.82 24.62 -1.59
C GLY A 242 -9.83 23.49 -1.41
N THR A 243 -8.82 23.72 -0.60
CA THR A 243 -7.66 22.85 -0.43
C THR A 243 -7.49 22.48 1.02
N GLY A 244 -7.71 21.20 1.34
CA GLY A 244 -7.46 20.60 2.65
C GLY A 244 -6.01 20.16 2.82
N PRO A 245 -5.58 19.86 4.07
CA PRO A 245 -4.20 19.54 4.42
C PRO A 245 -3.85 18.06 4.15
N ILE A 246 -3.94 17.63 2.91
CA ILE A 246 -3.72 16.23 2.50
C ILE A 246 -2.25 16.00 2.16
N GLY A 247 -1.66 14.98 2.80
CA GLY A 247 -0.31 14.51 2.51
C GLY A 247 -0.20 13.72 1.20
N PRO A 248 1.03 13.40 0.78
CA PRO A 248 1.28 12.59 -0.42
C PRO A 248 0.72 11.16 -0.33
N ASP A 249 0.46 10.67 0.88
CA ASP A 249 -0.15 9.38 1.21
C ASP A 249 -1.68 9.38 1.09
N GLY A 250 -2.28 10.58 0.92
CA GLY A 250 -3.73 10.77 0.81
C GLY A 250 -4.44 10.93 2.16
N GLU A 251 -3.70 10.97 3.26
CA GLU A 251 -4.21 11.19 4.61
C GLU A 251 -4.01 12.65 5.04
N THR A 252 -4.77 13.11 6.05
CA THR A 252 -4.54 14.43 6.64
C THR A 252 -3.17 14.49 7.30
N VAL A 253 -2.35 15.51 6.98
CA VAL A 253 -1.02 15.64 7.58
C VAL A 253 -1.12 15.74 9.10
N ALA A 254 -0.22 15.03 9.77
CA ALA A 254 -0.11 15.09 11.22
C ALA A 254 0.40 16.46 11.69
N GLY A 255 -0.04 16.89 12.85
CA GLY A 255 0.37 18.13 13.47
C GLY A 255 -0.80 19.08 13.74
N GLY A 256 -0.48 20.33 14.07
CA GLY A 256 -1.44 21.37 14.37
C GLY A 256 -1.75 22.28 13.18
N ILE A 257 -2.30 23.43 13.49
CA ILE A 257 -2.71 24.43 12.48
C ILE A 257 -1.55 24.86 11.57
N VAL A 258 -0.32 24.99 12.10
CA VAL A 258 0.84 25.44 11.31
C VAL A 258 1.21 24.43 10.22
N GLU A 259 1.28 23.15 10.57
CA GLU A 259 1.60 22.07 9.62
C GLU A 259 0.48 21.94 8.58
N GLN A 260 -0.76 21.93 9.02
CA GLN A 260 -1.91 21.80 8.14
C GLN A 260 -2.06 22.99 7.20
N ALA A 261 -1.94 24.22 7.68
CA ALA A 261 -2.03 25.43 6.84
C ALA A 261 -0.88 25.48 5.81
N ARG A 262 0.33 25.13 6.21
CA ARG A 262 1.46 25.07 5.28
C ARG A 262 1.19 24.09 4.16
N ARG A 263 0.69 22.90 4.49
CA ARG A 263 0.37 21.89 3.46
C ARG A 263 -0.72 22.37 2.50
N CYS A 264 -1.76 23.04 3.00
CA CYS A 264 -2.81 23.61 2.14
C CYS A 264 -2.22 24.62 1.14
N TRP A 265 -1.35 25.53 1.59
CA TRP A 265 -0.73 26.50 0.70
C TRP A 265 0.26 25.88 -0.27
N GLU A 266 1.06 24.86 0.12
CA GLU A 266 1.93 24.11 -0.79
C GLU A 266 1.14 23.52 -1.94
N ILE A 267 0.03 22.81 -1.66
CA ILE A 267 -0.84 22.23 -2.68
C ILE A 267 -1.44 23.31 -3.59
N SER A 268 -1.87 24.41 -2.99
CA SER A 268 -2.45 25.53 -3.75
C SER A 268 -1.44 26.19 -4.67
N MET A 269 -0.20 26.37 -4.22
CA MET A 269 0.89 26.93 -5.02
C MET A 269 1.33 25.98 -6.14
N GLU A 270 1.45 24.69 -5.85
CA GLU A 270 1.73 23.68 -6.89
C GLU A 270 0.71 23.72 -8.04
N ALA A 271 -0.59 23.83 -7.69
CA ALA A 271 -1.65 23.91 -8.69
C ALA A 271 -1.65 25.24 -9.47
N LEU A 272 -1.28 26.35 -8.81
CA LEU A 272 -1.12 27.66 -9.44
C LEU A 272 0.04 27.65 -10.43
N GLU A 273 1.21 27.09 -10.04
CA GLU A 273 2.40 27.00 -10.87
C GLU A 273 2.17 26.12 -12.11
N GLU A 274 1.42 25.04 -11.98
CA GLU A 274 1.06 24.17 -13.13
C GLU A 274 0.31 24.93 -14.21
N LEU A 275 -0.50 25.93 -13.82
CA LEU A 275 -1.25 26.77 -14.75
C LEU A 275 -0.50 28.05 -15.15
N GLY A 276 0.80 28.16 -14.79
CA GLY A 276 1.71 29.23 -15.18
C GLY A 276 1.62 30.48 -14.29
N GLY A 277 1.03 30.37 -13.08
CA GLY A 277 1.02 31.42 -12.09
C GLY A 277 2.15 31.25 -11.06
N GLY A 278 2.35 32.27 -10.25
CA GLY A 278 3.24 32.28 -9.09
C GLY A 278 2.64 33.14 -7.97
N ALA A 279 3.28 33.19 -6.80
CA ALA A 279 2.79 33.96 -5.66
C ALA A 279 2.52 35.44 -6.02
N GLU A 280 3.36 36.03 -6.86
CA GLU A 280 3.28 37.42 -7.35
C GLU A 280 2.00 37.72 -8.12
N HIS A 281 1.33 36.68 -8.64
CA HIS A 281 0.06 36.81 -9.37
C HIS A 281 -1.17 36.69 -8.48
N VAL A 282 -1.00 36.27 -7.20
CA VAL A 282 -2.13 36.06 -6.29
C VAL A 282 -2.76 37.39 -5.89
N ILE A 283 -4.04 37.53 -6.21
CA ILE A 283 -4.82 38.74 -5.89
C ILE A 283 -5.74 38.55 -4.68
N ARG A 284 -6.11 37.32 -4.37
CA ARG A 284 -7.01 37.02 -3.26
C ARG A 284 -6.67 35.65 -2.62
N THR A 285 -6.78 35.61 -1.30
CA THR A 285 -6.75 34.39 -0.50
C THR A 285 -7.98 34.32 0.41
N ARG A 286 -8.45 33.08 0.66
CA ARG A 286 -9.45 32.81 1.70
C ARG A 286 -8.92 31.63 2.55
N THR A 287 -9.10 31.78 3.86
CA THR A 287 -8.74 30.75 4.85
C THR A 287 -9.96 30.48 5.71
N PHE A 288 -10.35 29.22 5.75
CA PHE A 288 -11.44 28.72 6.59
C PHE A 288 -10.82 27.95 7.74
N LEU A 289 -11.17 28.30 8.98
CA LEU A 289 -10.62 27.70 10.20
C LEU A 289 -11.72 26.94 10.94
N LYS A 290 -11.34 25.86 11.60
CA LYS A 290 -12.21 25.11 12.49
C LYS A 290 -12.38 25.81 13.84
N HIS A 291 -11.33 26.45 14.37
CA HIS A 291 -11.32 27.05 15.68
C HIS A 291 -10.75 28.47 15.63
N ILE A 292 -11.27 29.36 16.50
CA ILE A 292 -10.83 30.76 16.56
C ILE A 292 -9.38 30.88 17.08
N GLU A 293 -8.95 29.98 17.93
CA GLU A 293 -7.59 29.89 18.49
C GLU A 293 -6.52 29.62 17.44
N ASP A 294 -6.89 29.11 16.27
CA ASP A 294 -5.98 28.77 15.18
C ASP A 294 -5.60 29.99 14.30
N VAL A 295 -6.24 31.14 14.50
CA VAL A 295 -6.03 32.36 13.69
C VAL A 295 -4.57 32.81 13.67
N GLU A 296 -3.86 32.78 14.81
CA GLU A 296 -2.46 33.21 14.89
C GLU A 296 -1.54 32.31 14.09
N GLY A 297 -1.66 30.99 14.27
CA GLY A 297 -0.85 30.00 13.53
C GLY A 297 -1.11 30.01 12.03
N ALA A 298 -2.37 30.10 11.62
CA ALA A 298 -2.73 30.20 10.20
C ALA A 298 -2.23 31.50 9.57
N SER A 299 -2.28 32.65 10.32
CA SER A 299 -1.77 33.93 9.86
C SER A 299 -0.26 33.92 9.69
N GLN A 300 0.46 33.29 10.61
CA GLN A 300 1.92 33.12 10.49
C GLN A 300 2.27 32.38 9.18
N VAL A 301 1.62 31.26 8.89
CA VAL A 301 1.87 30.50 7.67
C VAL A 301 1.46 31.29 6.42
N HIS A 302 0.32 31.99 6.43
CA HIS A 302 -0.08 32.87 5.33
C HIS A 302 1.01 33.93 5.02
N ALA A 303 1.64 34.48 6.04
CA ALA A 303 2.71 35.47 5.87
C ALA A 303 3.97 34.84 5.25
N GLU A 304 4.29 33.56 5.53
CA GLU A 304 5.42 32.85 4.90
C GLU A 304 5.31 32.81 3.36
N PHE A 305 4.08 32.68 2.83
CA PHE A 305 3.83 32.60 1.39
C PHE A 305 3.58 33.96 0.72
N PHE A 306 2.97 34.92 1.45
CA PHE A 306 2.38 36.08 0.80
C PHE A 306 2.80 37.44 1.39
N SER A 307 3.77 37.52 2.31
CA SER A 307 4.20 38.80 2.93
C SER A 307 4.69 39.83 1.92
N ASP A 308 5.29 39.36 0.82
CA ASP A 308 5.83 40.25 -0.22
C ASP A 308 4.77 40.72 -1.22
N VAL A 309 3.71 39.91 -1.42
CA VAL A 309 2.66 40.14 -2.42
C VAL A 309 1.45 40.88 -1.81
N ARG A 310 1.08 40.49 -0.60
CA ARG A 310 -0.05 41.07 0.19
C ARG A 310 -1.39 41.05 -0.55
N PRO A 311 -1.89 39.85 -0.96
CA PRO A 311 -3.18 39.75 -1.62
C PRO A 311 -4.33 40.22 -0.70
N ALA A 312 -5.47 40.54 -1.29
CA ALA A 312 -6.71 40.71 -0.51
C ALA A 312 -7.02 39.38 0.21
N SER A 313 -7.00 39.38 1.54
CA SER A 313 -7.17 38.16 2.34
C SER A 313 -8.44 38.21 3.19
N THR A 314 -9.09 37.05 3.31
CA THR A 314 -10.24 36.84 4.22
C THR A 314 -10.00 35.57 5.01
N MET A 315 -10.19 35.65 6.33
CA MET A 315 -10.11 34.51 7.23
C MET A 315 -11.43 34.39 8.01
N LEU A 316 -12.01 33.21 8.06
CA LEU A 316 -13.29 32.91 8.70
C LEU A 316 -13.20 31.65 9.53
N VAL A 317 -13.93 31.64 10.65
CA VAL A 317 -14.19 30.38 11.38
C VAL A 317 -15.51 29.83 10.88
N VAL A 318 -15.50 28.52 10.49
CA VAL A 318 -16.67 27.82 9.94
C VAL A 318 -17.27 26.87 10.95
N ALA A 319 -18.53 26.48 10.73
CA ALA A 319 -19.25 25.59 11.64
C ALA A 319 -18.65 24.16 11.70
N SER A 320 -18.12 23.67 10.59
CA SER A 320 -17.42 22.39 10.48
C SER A 320 -16.59 22.36 9.20
N MET A 321 -15.56 21.52 9.18
CA MET A 321 -14.83 21.13 7.98
C MET A 321 -15.48 19.88 7.33
N VAL A 322 -15.15 19.63 6.07
CA VAL A 322 -15.62 18.44 5.34
C VAL A 322 -15.03 17.17 5.96
N ASP A 323 -13.77 17.23 6.35
CA ASP A 323 -13.12 16.18 7.12
C ASP A 323 -12.99 16.62 8.59
N PRO A 324 -13.35 15.76 9.58
CA PRO A 324 -13.27 16.10 11.00
C PRO A 324 -11.84 16.35 11.49
N ASP A 325 -10.82 15.85 10.82
CA ASP A 325 -9.41 16.00 11.20
C ASP A 325 -8.78 17.29 10.63
N TRP A 326 -9.48 17.99 9.73
CA TRP A 326 -9.01 19.27 9.21
C TRP A 326 -9.23 20.40 10.20
N LEU A 327 -8.19 21.20 10.39
CA LEU A 327 -8.24 22.45 11.15
C LEU A 327 -8.39 23.66 10.23
N VAL A 328 -8.05 23.50 8.94
CA VAL A 328 -8.00 24.59 7.96
C VAL A 328 -8.28 24.09 6.54
N GLU A 329 -8.87 24.97 5.75
CA GLU A 329 -9.00 24.86 4.29
C GLU A 329 -8.64 26.20 3.65
N THR A 330 -8.02 26.22 2.47
CA THR A 330 -7.58 27.44 1.80
C THR A 330 -8.04 27.52 0.35
N GLU A 331 -8.29 28.75 -0.14
CA GLU A 331 -8.55 29.06 -1.56
C GLU A 331 -7.69 30.23 -2.01
N LEU A 332 -7.39 30.30 -3.30
CA LEU A 332 -6.79 31.49 -3.88
C LEU A 332 -7.29 31.81 -5.29
N GLU A 333 -7.18 33.06 -5.67
CA GLU A 333 -7.40 33.59 -7.01
C GLU A 333 -6.15 34.35 -7.45
N ALA A 334 -5.76 34.17 -8.72
CA ALA A 334 -4.59 34.83 -9.28
C ALA A 334 -4.90 35.40 -10.68
N VAL A 335 -4.17 36.43 -11.07
CA VAL A 335 -4.23 37.03 -12.40
C VAL A 335 -2.82 37.15 -12.96
N ILE A 336 -2.57 36.49 -14.08
CA ILE A 336 -1.29 36.56 -14.80
C ILE A 336 -1.32 37.80 -15.67
N GLY A 337 -0.27 38.64 -15.59
CA GLY A 337 -0.15 39.86 -16.38
C GLY A 337 0.15 39.61 -17.88
#